data_ad6fa7116eb64373a65057d86d7d2bda
#
_entry.id   ad6fa7116eb64373a65057d86d7d2bda
#
_cell.length_a   1.000
_cell.length_b   1.000
_cell.length_c   1.000
_cell.angle_alpha   90.00
_cell.angle_beta   90.00
_cell.angle_gamma   90.00
#
_symmetry.space_group_name_H-M   'P 1'
#
loop_
_entity.id
_entity.type
_entity.pdbx_description
1 polymer ?
#
loop_
_entity_poly.entity_id
_entity_poly.type
_entity_poly.pdbx_seq_one_letter_code
_entity_poly.pdbx_strand_id
1 'polypeptide(L)'
;MNNITRRLHKDGKQKPLRVVVAMSGGVDSSVVAAMLKAAGHEVIGITLQLYDHGRATARKGACCAGQDIYDARRVAEQLQIPHYVLDYEERFKSAVIDRFADSYLAGETPIPCINCNIQIKFKDLLNTAQELGADILATGHYIRRREGEYGPELARAEDADRDQSYFLFSTTKAQLEKLWFPLGDLPKSKVRDEARKLGLPVAEKPDSQDICFVPSGSYADVIQRLKPEALTPGPIVHVDGRVLGQHAGIVHFTVGQRRGLGISCGEPLYVVRLNADKNEVVVGPREVLATRVITLREVNWLGDERLESVTRNGLEIHARVRSTQLPKPAVLQSRADGRVNVVLADAANGIATGQA
;
A
#
# COMPACT_ATOMS: atom_id res chain seq x y z
N MET A 1 26.52 0.72 -3.47
CA MET A 1 26.27 0.56 -2.02
C MET A 1 25.83 1.92 -1.51
N ASN A 2 24.57 2.02 -1.14
CA ASN A 2 23.89 3.29 -0.86
C ASN A 2 24.24 3.92 0.47
N ASN A 3 24.15 5.27 0.51
CA ASN A 3 24.35 6.10 1.70
C ASN A 3 23.46 5.76 2.92
N ILE A 4 22.47 4.87 2.76
CA ILE A 4 21.54 4.45 3.84
C ILE A 4 22.24 3.62 4.92
N THR A 5 23.32 2.90 4.57
CA THR A 5 24.12 2.14 5.53
C THR A 5 25.18 2.99 6.25
N ARG A 6 25.28 4.28 5.95
CA ARG A 6 26.31 5.18 6.45
C ARG A 6 25.74 6.22 7.43
N ARG A 7 25.34 5.83 8.63
CA ARG A 7 25.53 6.74 9.77
C ARG A 7 26.99 6.63 10.20
N LEU A 8 27.84 7.46 9.60
CA LEU A 8 29.25 7.57 9.98
C LEU A 8 29.31 8.19 11.39
N HIS A 9 30.00 7.52 12.29
CA HIS A 9 30.54 8.17 13.50
C HIS A 9 31.53 9.27 13.07
N LYS A 10 31.76 10.27 13.95
CA LYS A 10 32.80 11.30 13.76
C LYS A 10 34.18 10.73 13.42
N ASP A 11 34.40 9.45 13.66
CA ASP A 11 35.67 8.72 13.47
C ASP A 11 35.72 7.90 12.17
N GLY A 12 34.74 8.04 11.27
CA GLY A 12 34.70 7.33 9.98
C GLY A 12 34.41 5.82 10.05
N LYS A 13 34.24 5.23 11.22
CA LYS A 13 33.87 3.82 11.40
C LYS A 13 32.37 3.67 11.57
N GLN A 14 31.76 2.73 10.83
CA GLN A 14 30.35 2.38 10.99
C GLN A 14 30.15 1.69 12.34
N LYS A 15 29.31 2.27 13.21
CA LYS A 15 28.84 1.55 14.39
C LYS A 15 27.78 0.53 13.94
N PRO A 16 27.91 -0.76 14.32
CA PRO A 16 26.81 -1.70 14.14
C PRO A 16 25.54 -1.16 14.77
N LEU A 17 24.45 -1.16 14.01
CA LEU A 17 23.12 -0.82 14.50
C LEU A 17 22.35 -2.11 14.76
N ARG A 18 21.41 -2.07 15.70
CA ARG A 18 20.41 -3.11 15.86
C ARG A 18 19.25 -2.81 14.89
N VAL A 19 19.03 -3.72 13.96
CA VAL A 19 18.02 -3.54 12.89
C VAL A 19 16.99 -4.67 12.95
N VAL A 20 15.74 -4.31 13.14
CA VAL A 20 14.63 -5.24 12.92
C VAL A 20 14.30 -5.26 11.44
N VAL A 21 14.17 -6.44 10.85
CA VAL A 21 13.72 -6.63 9.46
C VAL A 21 12.33 -7.24 9.46
N ALA A 22 11.37 -6.57 8.80
CA ALA A 22 10.04 -7.11 8.56
C ALA A 22 10.14 -8.21 7.48
N MET A 23 10.16 -9.48 7.91
CA MET A 23 10.32 -10.65 7.05
C MET A 23 8.95 -11.23 6.69
N SER A 24 8.58 -11.14 5.41
CA SER A 24 7.31 -11.67 4.88
C SER A 24 7.42 -13.09 4.32
N GLY A 25 8.60 -13.73 4.38
CA GLY A 25 8.86 -15.01 3.71
C GLY A 25 9.05 -14.89 2.19
N GLY A 26 9.07 -13.69 1.64
CA GLY A 26 9.37 -13.41 0.23
C GLY A 26 10.86 -13.12 -0.01
N VAL A 27 11.27 -13.08 -1.29
CA VAL A 27 12.66 -12.84 -1.69
C VAL A 27 13.17 -11.48 -1.22
N ASP A 28 12.35 -10.44 -1.32
CA ASP A 28 12.78 -9.06 -1.07
C ASP A 28 13.19 -8.85 0.40
N SER A 29 12.34 -9.21 1.35
CA SER A 29 12.65 -9.08 2.77
C SER A 29 13.81 -9.98 3.21
N SER A 30 13.97 -11.13 2.58
CA SER A 30 15.08 -12.06 2.83
C SER A 30 16.42 -11.48 2.37
N VAL A 31 16.44 -10.86 1.19
CA VAL A 31 17.65 -10.15 0.69
C VAL A 31 17.99 -8.97 1.58
N VAL A 32 17.00 -8.20 2.05
CA VAL A 32 17.24 -7.11 3.01
C VAL A 32 17.92 -7.62 4.27
N ALA A 33 17.43 -8.71 4.87
CA ALA A 33 18.04 -9.30 6.05
C ALA A 33 19.48 -9.73 5.79
N ALA A 34 19.74 -10.39 4.66
CA ALA A 34 21.08 -10.83 4.27
C ALA A 34 22.05 -9.66 4.03
N MET A 35 21.60 -8.62 3.31
CA MET A 35 22.41 -7.41 3.04
C MET A 35 22.81 -6.70 4.33
N LEU A 36 21.88 -6.54 5.27
CA LEU A 36 22.16 -5.86 6.55
C LEU A 36 23.06 -6.69 7.45
N LYS A 37 22.89 -8.02 7.47
CA LYS A 37 23.79 -8.94 8.17
C LYS A 37 25.19 -8.89 7.60
N ALA A 38 25.33 -8.93 6.27
CA ALA A 38 26.63 -8.81 5.59
C ALA A 38 27.30 -7.45 5.80
N ALA A 39 26.51 -6.39 6.01
CA ALA A 39 27.02 -5.06 6.38
C ALA A 39 27.47 -4.95 7.85
N GLY A 40 27.35 -6.02 8.64
CA GLY A 40 27.82 -6.08 10.02
C GLY A 40 26.84 -5.51 11.05
N HIS A 41 25.55 -5.35 10.69
CA HIS A 41 24.52 -4.95 11.64
C HIS A 41 24.05 -6.13 12.50
N GLU A 42 23.53 -5.84 13.70
CA GLU A 42 22.80 -6.79 14.53
C GLU A 42 21.35 -6.89 13.97
N VAL A 43 21.06 -7.99 13.26
CA VAL A 43 19.77 -8.16 12.56
C VAL A 43 18.86 -9.08 13.35
N ILE A 44 17.61 -8.66 13.52
CA ILE A 44 16.51 -9.45 14.09
C ILE A 44 15.40 -9.54 13.05
N GLY A 45 14.99 -10.74 12.67
CA GLY A 45 13.84 -10.96 11.78
C GLY A 45 12.53 -10.98 12.55
N ILE A 46 11.50 -10.31 12.05
CA ILE A 46 10.14 -10.42 12.58
C ILE A 46 9.18 -10.71 11.42
N THR A 47 8.38 -11.76 11.58
CA THR A 47 7.25 -12.09 10.71
C THR A 47 5.95 -11.85 11.46
N LEU A 48 5.03 -11.11 10.83
CA LEU A 48 3.67 -10.94 11.33
C LEU A 48 2.76 -12.00 10.75
N GLN A 49 2.13 -12.80 11.59
CA GLN A 49 1.03 -13.68 11.20
C GLN A 49 -0.24 -12.81 11.12
N LEU A 50 -0.61 -12.42 9.89
CA LEU A 50 -1.67 -11.43 9.64
C LEU A 50 -3.05 -12.07 9.50
N TYR A 51 -3.15 -13.34 9.10
CA TYR A 51 -4.40 -14.07 8.89
C TYR A 51 -4.16 -15.58 8.76
N ASP A 52 -5.19 -16.35 9.12
CA ASP A 52 -5.20 -17.81 8.94
C ASP A 52 -5.77 -18.17 7.56
N HIS A 53 -4.93 -18.60 6.64
CA HIS A 53 -5.35 -19.08 5.33
C HIS A 53 -6.27 -20.31 5.38
N GLY A 54 -6.13 -21.16 6.38
CA GLY A 54 -6.97 -22.34 6.55
C GLY A 54 -8.44 -21.98 6.78
N ARG A 55 -8.69 -20.94 7.57
CA ARG A 55 -10.03 -20.37 7.80
C ARG A 55 -10.56 -19.59 6.59
N ALA A 56 -9.69 -18.84 5.91
CA ALA A 56 -10.10 -18.01 4.77
C ALA A 56 -10.46 -18.82 3.52
N THR A 57 -9.83 -19.98 3.29
CA THR A 57 -10.01 -20.77 2.07
C THR A 57 -10.90 -22.00 2.22
N ALA A 58 -11.36 -22.33 3.45
CA ALA A 58 -12.11 -23.55 3.77
C ALA A 58 -11.48 -24.87 3.24
N ARG A 59 -10.22 -24.84 2.83
CA ARG A 59 -9.45 -26.01 2.37
C ARG A 59 -8.58 -26.52 3.51
N LYS A 60 -8.89 -27.69 4.04
CA LYS A 60 -7.98 -28.44 4.92
C LYS A 60 -6.66 -28.67 4.16
N GLY A 61 -5.57 -28.07 4.65
CA GLY A 61 -4.23 -28.23 4.09
C GLY A 61 -3.70 -27.06 3.23
N ALA A 62 -4.42 -25.95 3.05
CA ALA A 62 -3.91 -24.77 2.35
C ALA A 62 -3.05 -23.90 3.29
N CYS A 63 -1.78 -24.23 3.39
CA CYS A 63 -0.82 -23.66 4.36
C CYS A 63 0.05 -22.55 3.75
N CYS A 64 -0.53 -21.53 3.05
CA CYS A 64 0.32 -20.46 2.48
C CYS A 64 0.88 -19.53 3.56
N ALA A 65 0.12 -19.15 4.59
CA ALA A 65 0.67 -18.37 5.71
C ALA A 65 1.72 -19.17 6.48
N GLY A 66 1.49 -20.47 6.69
CA GLY A 66 2.48 -21.37 7.27
C GLY A 66 3.72 -21.52 6.41
N GLN A 67 3.58 -21.52 5.08
CA GLN A 67 4.71 -21.58 4.16
C GLN A 67 5.56 -20.30 4.21
N ASP A 68 4.95 -19.14 4.22
CA ASP A 68 5.67 -17.85 4.30
C ASP A 68 6.45 -17.73 5.62
N ILE A 69 5.83 -18.11 6.74
CA ILE A 69 6.49 -18.16 8.06
C ILE A 69 7.63 -19.18 8.05
N TYR A 70 7.41 -20.36 7.47
CA TYR A 70 8.42 -21.40 7.35
C TYR A 70 9.61 -20.92 6.51
N ASP A 71 9.36 -20.30 5.37
CA ASP A 71 10.38 -19.74 4.48
C ASP A 71 11.20 -18.65 5.20
N ALA A 72 10.52 -17.76 5.94
CA ALA A 72 11.20 -16.72 6.73
C ALA A 72 12.12 -17.32 7.81
N ARG A 73 11.65 -18.37 8.51
CA ARG A 73 12.46 -19.11 9.51
C ARG A 73 13.69 -19.74 8.88
N ARG A 74 13.53 -20.44 7.76
CA ARG A 74 14.67 -21.06 7.05
C ARG A 74 15.72 -20.05 6.62
N VAL A 75 15.28 -18.88 6.12
CA VAL A 75 16.20 -17.79 5.78
C VAL A 75 16.91 -17.27 7.03
N ALA A 76 16.19 -17.05 8.12
CA ALA A 76 16.77 -16.57 9.37
C ALA A 76 17.79 -17.57 9.97
N GLU A 77 17.49 -18.87 9.94
CA GLU A 77 18.40 -19.95 10.33
C GLU A 77 19.68 -19.93 9.48
N GLN A 78 19.56 -19.85 8.16
CA GLN A 78 20.71 -19.78 7.25
C GLN A 78 21.57 -18.53 7.52
N LEU A 79 20.95 -17.39 7.82
CA LEU A 79 21.63 -16.14 8.12
C LEU A 79 22.16 -16.09 9.57
N GLN A 80 21.82 -17.05 10.40
CA GLN A 80 22.13 -17.08 11.83
C GLN A 80 21.68 -15.79 12.54
N ILE A 81 20.42 -15.41 12.32
CA ILE A 81 19.78 -14.26 12.99
C ILE A 81 18.59 -14.72 13.83
N PRO A 82 18.33 -14.07 14.99
CA PRO A 82 17.09 -14.28 15.73
C PRO A 82 15.86 -14.00 14.86
N HIS A 83 14.82 -14.82 14.99
CA HIS A 83 13.57 -14.63 14.26
C HIS A 83 12.36 -14.87 15.16
N TYR A 84 11.43 -13.94 15.15
CA TYR A 84 10.20 -13.99 15.93
C TYR A 84 8.99 -13.97 15.00
N VAL A 85 7.97 -14.73 15.35
CA VAL A 85 6.66 -14.69 14.70
C VAL A 85 5.67 -14.10 15.69
N LEU A 86 5.03 -13.01 15.31
CA LEU A 86 4.05 -12.31 16.15
C LEU A 86 2.65 -12.55 15.60
N ASP A 87 1.74 -12.95 16.47
CA ASP A 87 0.33 -13.06 16.12
C ASP A 87 -0.31 -11.67 16.03
N TYR A 88 -0.74 -11.34 14.83
CA TYR A 88 -1.41 -10.07 14.49
C TYR A 88 -2.76 -10.29 13.82
N GLU A 89 -3.34 -11.48 13.88
CA GLU A 89 -4.56 -11.83 13.15
C GLU A 89 -5.74 -10.93 13.52
N GLU A 90 -6.06 -10.80 14.79
CA GLU A 90 -7.16 -9.95 15.27
C GLU A 90 -6.88 -8.46 15.01
N ARG A 91 -5.63 -8.04 15.19
CA ARG A 91 -5.22 -6.66 14.94
C ARG A 91 -5.28 -6.31 13.46
N PHE A 92 -4.85 -7.21 12.59
CA PHE A 92 -4.93 -7.05 11.14
C PHE A 92 -6.38 -7.06 10.66
N LYS A 93 -7.21 -7.97 11.20
CA LYS A 93 -8.63 -8.00 10.91
C LYS A 93 -9.27 -6.65 11.19
N SER A 94 -9.15 -6.12 12.41
CA SER A 94 -9.80 -4.87 12.82
C SER A 94 -9.23 -3.62 12.12
N ALA A 95 -7.90 -3.55 11.93
CA ALA A 95 -7.24 -2.37 11.37
C ALA A 95 -7.25 -2.30 9.84
N VAL A 96 -7.35 -3.44 9.15
CA VAL A 96 -7.22 -3.53 7.70
C VAL A 96 -8.44 -4.14 7.04
N ILE A 97 -8.84 -5.37 7.45
CA ILE A 97 -9.90 -6.11 6.74
C ILE A 97 -11.27 -5.47 7.00
N ASP A 98 -11.62 -5.19 8.25
CA ASP A 98 -12.92 -4.59 8.58
C ASP A 98 -13.05 -3.19 7.96
N ARG A 99 -12.00 -2.37 8.03
CA ARG A 99 -11.97 -1.05 7.39
C ARG A 99 -12.09 -1.12 5.86
N PHE A 100 -11.48 -2.12 5.25
CA PHE A 100 -11.63 -2.38 3.82
C PHE A 100 -13.09 -2.66 3.45
N ALA A 101 -13.78 -3.52 4.22
CA ALA A 101 -15.18 -3.81 4.01
C ALA A 101 -16.07 -2.56 4.23
N ASP A 102 -15.82 -1.80 5.30
CA ASP A 102 -16.59 -0.59 5.62
C ASP A 102 -16.44 0.49 4.53
N SER A 103 -15.23 0.68 3.99
CA SER A 103 -15.01 1.63 2.88
C SER A 103 -15.74 1.21 1.60
N TYR A 104 -15.78 -0.09 1.28
CA TYR A 104 -16.58 -0.57 0.14
C TYR A 104 -18.08 -0.34 0.34
N LEU A 105 -18.59 -0.56 1.56
CA LEU A 105 -19.99 -0.27 1.90
C LEU A 105 -20.29 1.23 1.81
N ALA A 106 -19.32 2.08 2.10
CA ALA A 106 -19.43 3.53 1.89
C ALA A 106 -19.30 3.97 0.41
N GLY A 107 -19.16 3.03 -0.54
CA GLY A 107 -19.02 3.31 -1.97
C GLY A 107 -17.62 3.84 -2.35
N GLU A 108 -16.63 3.65 -1.49
CA GLU A 108 -15.23 4.00 -1.75
C GLU A 108 -14.49 2.84 -2.43
N THR A 109 -13.32 3.12 -2.97
CA THR A 109 -12.40 2.10 -3.53
C THR A 109 -11.11 2.09 -2.71
N PRO A 110 -11.08 1.42 -1.54
CA PRO A 110 -9.94 1.44 -0.64
C PRO A 110 -8.77 0.60 -1.14
N ILE A 111 -7.57 0.95 -0.66
CA ILE A 111 -6.34 0.19 -0.88
C ILE A 111 -5.85 -0.33 0.48
N PRO A 112 -6.14 -1.59 0.84
CA PRO A 112 -5.87 -2.10 2.18
C PRO A 112 -4.37 -2.15 2.52
N CYS A 113 -3.48 -2.25 1.51
CA CYS A 113 -2.03 -2.20 1.72
C CYS A 113 -1.58 -0.88 2.35
N ILE A 114 -2.26 0.23 2.08
CA ILE A 114 -1.99 1.53 2.72
C ILE A 114 -2.28 1.45 4.22
N ASN A 115 -3.46 0.97 4.60
CA ASN A 115 -3.82 0.79 6.02
C ASN A 115 -2.89 -0.19 6.74
N CYS A 116 -2.46 -1.28 6.06
CA CYS A 116 -1.47 -2.21 6.59
C CYS A 116 -0.13 -1.50 6.88
N ASN A 117 0.36 -0.68 5.95
CA ASN A 117 1.59 0.07 6.17
C ASN A 117 1.44 1.09 7.31
N ILE A 118 0.34 1.86 7.35
CA ILE A 118 0.08 2.88 8.38
C ILE A 118 -0.03 2.27 9.77
N GLN A 119 -0.93 1.28 9.96
CA GLN A 119 -1.34 0.82 11.27
C GLN A 119 -0.48 -0.34 11.78
N ILE A 120 -0.15 -1.28 10.91
CA ILE A 120 0.51 -2.51 11.31
C ILE A 120 2.04 -2.36 11.20
N LYS A 121 2.58 -2.01 10.02
CA LYS A 121 4.03 -2.02 9.82
C LYS A 121 4.72 -0.81 10.42
N PHE A 122 4.24 0.42 10.13
CA PHE A 122 4.94 1.65 10.50
C PHE A 122 4.39 2.30 11.79
N LYS A 123 3.43 1.65 12.43
CA LYS A 123 3.02 1.98 13.80
C LYS A 123 3.34 0.83 14.73
N ASP A 124 2.58 -0.28 14.63
CA ASP A 124 2.66 -1.35 15.61
C ASP A 124 4.02 -2.07 15.57
N LEU A 125 4.48 -2.54 14.39
CA LEU A 125 5.77 -3.23 14.28
C LEU A 125 6.96 -2.28 14.53
N LEU A 126 6.86 -1.00 14.17
CA LEU A 126 7.89 -0.02 14.51
C LEU A 126 8.02 0.17 16.02
N ASN A 127 6.90 0.23 16.74
CA ASN A 127 6.91 0.29 18.21
C ASN A 127 7.55 -0.98 18.82
N THR A 128 7.15 -2.16 18.33
CA THR A 128 7.77 -3.43 18.76
C THR A 128 9.29 -3.46 18.50
N ALA A 129 9.71 -2.95 17.33
CA ALA A 129 11.15 -2.84 17.04
C ALA A 129 11.87 -1.93 18.05
N GLN A 130 11.26 -0.81 18.43
CA GLN A 130 11.82 0.11 19.44
C GLN A 130 11.85 -0.54 20.82
N GLU A 131 10.82 -1.28 21.22
CA GLU A 131 10.78 -2.04 22.49
C GLU A 131 11.89 -3.11 22.56
N LEU A 132 12.27 -3.70 21.42
CA LEU A 132 13.43 -4.59 21.29
C LEU A 132 14.77 -3.84 21.26
N GLY A 133 14.78 -2.53 21.45
CA GLY A 133 15.96 -1.69 21.41
C GLY A 133 16.55 -1.53 20.01
N ALA A 134 15.77 -1.73 18.95
CA ALA A 134 16.25 -1.52 17.60
C ALA A 134 16.38 -0.03 17.26
N ASP A 135 17.46 0.31 16.58
CA ASP A 135 17.70 1.65 16.05
C ASP A 135 16.79 1.91 14.83
N ILE A 136 16.56 0.86 14.02
CA ILE A 136 15.92 0.93 12.69
C ILE A 136 15.00 -0.27 12.49
N LEU A 137 13.87 -0.03 11.82
CA LEU A 137 13.04 -1.04 11.16
C LEU A 137 13.31 -0.99 9.65
N ALA A 138 13.77 -2.10 9.09
CA ALA A 138 14.00 -2.24 7.65
C ALA A 138 12.94 -3.11 6.99
N THR A 139 12.57 -2.78 5.76
CA THR A 139 11.59 -3.53 4.98
C THR A 139 12.02 -3.72 3.53
N GLY A 140 11.45 -4.72 2.85
CA GLY A 140 11.66 -5.00 1.43
C GLY A 140 10.89 -4.11 0.46
N HIS A 141 10.40 -2.95 0.88
CA HIS A 141 9.68 -2.05 -0.03
C HIS A 141 10.63 -1.38 -1.02
N TYR A 142 10.18 -1.26 -2.27
CA TYR A 142 10.86 -0.52 -3.33
C TYR A 142 10.46 0.96 -3.26
N ILE A 143 11.19 1.70 -2.45
CA ILE A 143 11.09 3.15 -2.29
C ILE A 143 12.45 3.65 -1.78
N ARG A 144 12.83 4.87 -2.12
CA ARG A 144 14.08 5.46 -1.64
C ARG A 144 13.81 6.41 -0.49
N ARG A 145 14.56 6.22 0.59
CA ARG A 145 14.72 7.21 1.65
C ARG A 145 16.03 7.95 1.42
N ARG A 146 15.99 9.25 1.39
CA ARG A 146 17.16 10.12 1.22
C ARG A 146 17.30 11.03 2.43
N GLU A 147 18.50 11.51 2.68
CA GLU A 147 18.72 12.63 3.59
C GLU A 147 18.59 13.92 2.79
N GLY A 148 17.56 14.70 3.10
CA GLY A 148 17.36 16.05 2.59
C GLY A 148 17.95 17.09 3.52
N GLU A 149 17.87 18.36 3.13
CA GLU A 149 18.37 19.50 3.93
C GLU A 149 17.66 19.59 5.28
N TYR A 150 16.38 19.27 5.33
CA TYR A 150 15.51 19.40 6.52
C TYR A 150 15.03 18.05 7.08
N GLY A 151 15.79 17.02 6.85
CA GLY A 151 15.51 15.67 7.37
C GLY A 151 15.22 14.64 6.28
N PRO A 152 14.74 13.45 6.66
CA PRO A 152 14.56 12.36 5.72
C PRO A 152 13.43 12.65 4.73
N GLU A 153 13.68 12.32 3.46
CA GLU A 153 12.76 12.43 2.34
C GLU A 153 12.40 11.06 1.78
N LEU A 154 11.19 10.96 1.21
CA LEU A 154 10.79 9.84 0.37
C LEU A 154 10.96 10.18 -1.10
N ALA A 155 11.61 9.30 -1.84
CA ALA A 155 11.73 9.40 -3.28
C ALA A 155 11.30 8.08 -3.93
N ARG A 156 10.80 8.16 -5.16
CA ARG A 156 10.43 6.98 -5.94
C ARG A 156 11.60 6.01 -6.07
N ALA A 157 11.28 4.71 -6.18
CA ALA A 157 12.30 3.69 -6.42
C ALA A 157 13.05 3.94 -7.74
N GLU A 158 14.26 3.38 -7.85
CA GLU A 158 15.02 3.35 -9.10
C GLU A 158 14.31 2.50 -10.16
N ASP A 159 13.79 1.34 -9.76
CA ASP A 159 12.96 0.48 -10.59
C ASP A 159 11.52 1.03 -10.63
N ALA A 160 11.20 1.75 -11.69
CA ALA A 160 9.91 2.41 -11.85
C ALA A 160 8.73 1.42 -11.90
N ASP A 161 8.95 0.19 -12.39
CA ASP A 161 7.93 -0.85 -12.48
C ASP A 161 7.64 -1.47 -11.10
N ARG A 162 8.53 -1.29 -10.15
CA ARG A 162 8.43 -1.79 -8.77
C ARG A 162 8.18 -0.69 -7.75
N ASP A 163 8.09 0.57 -8.18
CA ASP A 163 7.92 1.71 -7.29
C ASP A 163 6.65 1.59 -6.41
N GLN A 164 6.86 1.54 -5.09
CA GLN A 164 5.82 1.40 -4.10
C GLN A 164 5.51 2.70 -3.35
N SER A 165 5.99 3.84 -3.84
CA SER A 165 5.76 5.15 -3.22
C SER A 165 4.28 5.47 -3.00
N TYR A 166 3.41 5.00 -3.92
CA TYR A 166 1.96 5.15 -3.83
C TYR A 166 1.35 4.51 -2.57
N PHE A 167 1.92 3.44 -2.06
CA PHE A 167 1.42 2.72 -0.89
C PHE A 167 2.01 3.23 0.44
N LEU A 168 2.97 4.17 0.36
CA LEU A 168 3.76 4.65 1.49
C LEU A 168 3.64 6.17 1.69
N PHE A 169 2.75 6.83 0.97
CA PHE A 169 2.56 8.29 1.01
C PHE A 169 2.25 8.83 2.41
N SER A 170 1.64 8.04 3.26
CA SER A 170 1.25 8.42 4.63
C SER A 170 2.34 8.22 5.68
N THR A 171 3.55 7.82 5.26
CA THR A 171 4.70 7.69 6.18
C THR A 171 5.16 9.06 6.64
N THR A 172 5.17 9.31 7.94
CA THR A 172 5.55 10.60 8.51
C THR A 172 7.07 10.80 8.56
N LYS A 173 7.55 12.06 8.68
CA LYS A 173 9.00 12.33 8.86
C LYS A 173 9.57 11.58 10.08
N ALA A 174 8.87 11.60 11.21
CA ALA A 174 9.30 10.89 12.42
C ALA A 174 9.45 9.37 12.22
N GLN A 175 8.54 8.75 11.44
CA GLN A 175 8.68 7.35 11.07
C GLN A 175 9.87 7.14 10.12
N LEU A 176 10.07 8.02 9.13
CA LEU A 176 11.18 7.93 8.19
C LEU A 176 12.56 7.97 8.84
N GLU A 177 12.70 8.64 9.98
CA GLU A 177 13.93 8.62 10.76
C GLU A 177 14.32 7.20 11.25
N LYS A 178 13.32 6.34 11.41
CA LYS A 178 13.45 4.98 11.94
C LYS A 178 13.26 3.89 10.89
N LEU A 179 13.03 4.25 9.64
CA LEU A 179 12.75 3.30 8.57
C LEU A 179 13.90 3.25 7.55
N TRP A 180 14.23 2.03 7.12
CA TRP A 180 15.13 1.79 5.99
C TRP A 180 14.48 0.95 4.89
N PHE A 181 14.82 1.29 3.65
CA PHE A 181 14.34 0.65 2.44
C PHE A 181 15.54 0.27 1.55
N PRO A 182 16.33 -0.77 1.89
CA PRO A 182 17.58 -1.09 1.22
C PRO A 182 17.45 -1.42 -0.27
N LEU A 183 16.24 -1.79 -0.74
CA LEU A 183 15.98 -2.17 -2.12
C LEU A 183 15.60 -0.99 -3.03
N GLY A 184 15.43 0.20 -2.49
CA GLY A 184 14.93 1.35 -3.24
C GLY A 184 15.77 1.78 -4.44
N ASP A 185 17.09 1.52 -4.42
CA ASP A 185 18.01 1.83 -5.52
C ASP A 185 18.43 0.58 -6.33
N LEU A 186 17.74 -0.53 -6.17
CA LEU A 186 18.05 -1.79 -6.83
C LEU A 186 16.92 -2.21 -7.77
N PRO A 187 17.22 -2.57 -9.04
CA PRO A 187 16.24 -3.23 -9.87
C PRO A 187 15.95 -4.65 -9.36
N LYS A 188 14.74 -5.12 -9.57
CA LYS A 188 14.27 -6.43 -9.09
C LYS A 188 15.15 -7.59 -9.56
N SER A 189 15.69 -7.51 -10.77
CA SER A 189 16.63 -8.52 -11.31
C SER A 189 17.85 -8.68 -10.41
N LYS A 190 18.47 -7.57 -9.99
CA LYS A 190 19.62 -7.60 -9.08
C LYS A 190 19.28 -8.17 -7.71
N VAL A 191 18.09 -7.88 -7.19
CA VAL A 191 17.64 -8.45 -5.92
C VAL A 191 17.53 -9.98 -6.02
N ARG A 192 16.99 -10.51 -7.12
CA ARG A 192 16.95 -11.95 -7.36
C ARG A 192 18.34 -12.56 -7.55
N ASP A 193 19.23 -11.87 -8.26
CA ASP A 193 20.62 -12.32 -8.43
C ASP A 193 21.35 -12.39 -7.09
N GLU A 194 21.16 -11.43 -6.20
CA GLU A 194 21.72 -11.48 -4.85
C GLU A 194 21.13 -12.65 -4.03
N ALA A 195 19.82 -12.88 -4.13
CA ALA A 195 19.19 -14.04 -3.48
C ALA A 195 19.80 -15.37 -3.95
N ARG A 196 20.05 -15.53 -5.25
CA ARG A 196 20.72 -16.72 -5.83
C ARG A 196 22.16 -16.86 -5.36
N LYS A 197 22.95 -15.79 -5.41
CA LYS A 197 24.35 -15.77 -4.96
C LYS A 197 24.48 -16.19 -3.51
N LEU A 198 23.53 -15.74 -2.67
CA LEU A 198 23.47 -16.07 -1.25
C LEU A 198 22.84 -17.44 -0.98
N GLY A 199 22.39 -18.16 -2.02
CA GLY A 199 21.73 -19.46 -1.88
C GLY A 199 20.47 -19.43 -1.04
N LEU A 200 19.74 -18.28 -1.05
CA LEU A 200 18.52 -18.16 -0.25
C LEU A 200 17.42 -19.11 -0.77
N PRO A 201 16.75 -19.87 0.10
CA PRO A 201 15.75 -20.87 -0.32
C PRO A 201 14.54 -20.28 -1.04
N VAL A 202 14.37 -18.96 -0.95
CA VAL A 202 13.26 -18.19 -1.55
C VAL A 202 13.63 -17.49 -2.86
N ALA A 203 14.84 -17.70 -3.40
CA ALA A 203 15.33 -16.97 -4.58
C ALA A 203 14.40 -17.07 -5.81
N GLU A 204 13.79 -18.23 -6.03
CA GLU A 204 12.87 -18.47 -7.15
C GLU A 204 11.40 -18.30 -6.79
N LYS A 205 11.09 -17.90 -5.55
CA LYS A 205 9.71 -17.69 -5.11
C LYS A 205 9.05 -16.58 -5.93
N PRO A 206 7.84 -16.79 -6.48
CA PRO A 206 7.13 -15.74 -7.20
C PRO A 206 6.76 -14.58 -6.28
N ASP A 207 6.66 -13.38 -6.84
CA ASP A 207 6.19 -12.20 -6.11
C ASP A 207 4.70 -12.32 -5.81
N SER A 208 4.27 -11.78 -4.67
CA SER A 208 2.84 -11.63 -4.38
C SER A 208 2.21 -10.68 -5.40
N GLN A 209 1.15 -11.14 -6.07
CA GLN A 209 0.53 -10.39 -7.17
C GLN A 209 -0.73 -9.64 -6.75
N ASP A 210 -1.33 -9.97 -5.59
CA ASP A 210 -2.63 -9.45 -5.19
C ASP A 210 -2.66 -9.10 -3.69
N ILE A 211 -3.82 -8.63 -3.23
CA ILE A 211 -4.08 -8.35 -1.82
C ILE A 211 -3.96 -9.64 -1.02
N CYS A 212 -3.10 -9.62 -0.01
CA CYS A 212 -2.66 -10.82 0.70
C CYS A 212 -3.80 -11.66 1.32
N PHE A 213 -4.91 -11.06 1.74
CA PHE A 213 -6.07 -11.76 2.31
C PHE A 213 -7.17 -12.10 1.28
N VAL A 214 -6.91 -11.88 -0.01
CA VAL A 214 -7.78 -12.25 -1.15
C VAL A 214 -7.04 -13.21 -2.08
N PRO A 215 -6.71 -14.42 -1.62
CA PRO A 215 -5.84 -15.34 -2.39
C PRO A 215 -6.51 -15.91 -3.64
N SER A 216 -7.82 -15.89 -3.69
CA SER A 216 -8.62 -16.36 -4.83
C SER A 216 -10.05 -15.81 -4.72
N GLY A 217 -10.66 -15.50 -5.85
CA GLY A 217 -12.02 -14.95 -5.89
C GLY A 217 -12.06 -13.43 -6.10
N SER A 218 -13.24 -12.85 -5.92
CA SER A 218 -13.44 -11.40 -6.03
C SER A 218 -13.37 -10.73 -4.66
N TYR A 219 -13.08 -9.42 -4.65
CA TYR A 219 -13.19 -8.62 -3.42
C TYR A 219 -14.61 -8.66 -2.84
N ALA A 220 -15.62 -8.73 -3.71
CA ALA A 220 -17.02 -8.85 -3.29
C ALA A 220 -17.28 -10.12 -2.48
N ASP A 221 -16.66 -11.26 -2.84
CA ASP A 221 -16.81 -12.52 -2.09
C ASP A 221 -16.22 -12.41 -0.67
N VAL A 222 -15.12 -11.68 -0.51
CA VAL A 222 -14.53 -11.43 0.82
C VAL A 222 -15.45 -10.52 1.63
N ILE A 223 -15.93 -9.43 1.02
CA ILE A 223 -16.83 -8.47 1.68
C ILE A 223 -18.13 -9.16 2.07
N GLN A 224 -18.72 -9.98 1.21
CA GLN A 224 -19.93 -10.74 1.49
C GLN A 224 -19.78 -11.66 2.72
N ARG A 225 -18.62 -12.31 2.88
CA ARG A 225 -18.36 -13.16 4.04
C ARG A 225 -18.21 -12.37 5.34
N LEU A 226 -17.64 -11.17 5.26
CA LEU A 226 -17.42 -10.29 6.40
C LEU A 226 -18.67 -9.51 6.80
N LYS A 227 -19.45 -9.09 5.81
CA LYS A 227 -20.62 -8.22 5.90
C LYS A 227 -21.71 -8.77 4.98
N PRO A 228 -22.49 -9.78 5.40
CA PRO A 228 -23.56 -10.37 4.58
C PRO A 228 -24.57 -9.34 4.07
N GLU A 229 -24.81 -8.28 4.84
CA GLU A 229 -25.68 -7.15 4.50
C GLU A 229 -25.17 -6.32 3.31
N ALA A 230 -23.92 -6.48 2.89
CA ALA A 230 -23.32 -5.78 1.75
C ALA A 230 -23.98 -6.10 0.39
N LEU A 231 -24.73 -7.20 0.32
CA LEU A 231 -25.46 -7.64 -0.88
C LEU A 231 -26.91 -7.14 -0.93
N THR A 232 -27.15 -5.92 -0.50
CA THR A 232 -28.47 -5.31 -0.64
C THR A 232 -28.69 -4.90 -2.11
N PRO A 233 -29.73 -5.42 -2.80
CA PRO A 233 -30.06 -5.00 -4.15
C PRO A 233 -30.45 -3.53 -4.20
N GLY A 234 -30.15 -2.88 -5.33
CA GLY A 234 -30.50 -1.47 -5.54
C GLY A 234 -30.54 -1.10 -7.01
N PRO A 235 -30.98 0.13 -7.35
CA PRO A 235 -31.11 0.57 -8.73
C PRO A 235 -29.76 0.94 -9.37
N ILE A 236 -29.65 0.65 -10.67
CA ILE A 236 -28.64 1.24 -11.55
C ILE A 236 -29.31 2.42 -12.24
N VAL A 237 -28.79 3.63 -11.98
CA VAL A 237 -29.40 4.88 -12.41
C VAL A 237 -28.47 5.60 -13.39
N HIS A 238 -28.98 6.06 -14.51
CA HIS A 238 -28.23 6.90 -15.43
C HIS A 238 -28.06 8.32 -14.85
N VAL A 239 -27.03 9.05 -15.27
CA VAL A 239 -26.75 10.42 -14.79
C VAL A 239 -27.89 11.41 -15.03
N ASP A 240 -28.82 11.12 -15.95
CA ASP A 240 -30.04 11.90 -16.20
C ASP A 240 -31.23 11.51 -15.31
N GLY A 241 -31.06 10.56 -14.40
CA GLY A 241 -32.06 10.10 -13.45
C GLY A 241 -32.90 8.90 -13.85
N ARG A 242 -32.76 8.36 -15.10
CA ARG A 242 -33.46 7.16 -15.51
C ARG A 242 -32.93 5.91 -14.84
N VAL A 243 -33.83 5.06 -14.38
CA VAL A 243 -33.47 3.72 -13.85
C VAL A 243 -33.25 2.78 -15.03
N LEU A 244 -32.07 2.18 -15.16
CA LEU A 244 -31.70 1.28 -16.24
C LEU A 244 -31.75 -0.20 -15.84
N GLY A 245 -31.75 -0.51 -14.57
CA GLY A 245 -31.74 -1.88 -14.07
C GLY A 245 -31.55 -1.95 -12.57
N GLN A 246 -31.22 -3.15 -12.08
CA GLN A 246 -30.93 -3.40 -10.67
C GLN A 246 -29.60 -4.13 -10.54
N HIS A 247 -28.92 -3.91 -9.42
CA HIS A 247 -27.71 -4.62 -9.01
C HIS A 247 -27.95 -5.44 -7.74
N ALA A 248 -27.11 -6.46 -7.51
CA ALA A 248 -27.18 -7.32 -6.34
C ALA A 248 -26.43 -6.77 -5.10
N GLY A 249 -25.72 -5.65 -5.25
CA GLY A 249 -24.96 -4.96 -4.18
C GLY A 249 -23.95 -4.00 -4.80
N ILE A 250 -23.79 -2.80 -4.23
CA ILE A 250 -22.83 -1.78 -4.70
C ILE A 250 -21.37 -2.25 -4.66
N VAL A 251 -21.06 -3.23 -3.83
CA VAL A 251 -19.72 -3.81 -3.66
C VAL A 251 -19.17 -4.50 -4.92
N HIS A 252 -20.02 -4.81 -5.90
CA HIS A 252 -19.62 -5.37 -7.20
C HIS A 252 -19.16 -4.30 -8.20
N PHE A 253 -19.22 -3.02 -7.84
CA PHE A 253 -18.96 -1.92 -8.75
C PHE A 253 -17.81 -1.04 -8.26
N THR A 254 -17.11 -0.47 -9.24
CA THR A 254 -16.01 0.48 -8.99
C THR A 254 -16.12 1.64 -9.96
N VAL A 255 -15.85 2.86 -9.54
CA VAL A 255 -15.87 4.05 -10.41
C VAL A 255 -14.93 3.85 -11.60
N GLY A 256 -15.46 4.09 -12.81
CA GLY A 256 -14.80 3.85 -14.09
C GLY A 256 -15.00 2.43 -14.66
N GLN A 257 -15.70 1.53 -13.97
CA GLN A 257 -16.03 0.20 -14.46
C GLN A 257 -16.98 0.31 -15.67
N ARG A 258 -16.66 -0.43 -16.75
CA ARG A 258 -17.48 -0.52 -17.98
C ARG A 258 -18.17 -1.88 -18.13
N ARG A 259 -17.47 -2.98 -17.72
CA ARG A 259 -17.97 -4.35 -17.92
C ARG A 259 -18.72 -4.85 -16.71
N GLY A 260 -19.64 -5.80 -16.92
CA GLY A 260 -20.37 -6.44 -15.82
C GLY A 260 -21.42 -5.55 -15.17
N LEU A 261 -21.94 -4.52 -15.85
CA LEU A 261 -23.00 -3.66 -15.33
C LEU A 261 -24.38 -4.34 -15.32
N GLY A 262 -24.57 -5.42 -16.10
CA GLY A 262 -25.85 -6.15 -16.17
C GLY A 262 -26.99 -5.36 -16.83
N ILE A 263 -26.68 -4.29 -17.56
CA ILE A 263 -27.64 -3.45 -18.29
C ILE A 263 -27.34 -3.47 -19.78
N SER A 264 -28.42 -3.39 -20.61
CA SER A 264 -28.33 -3.24 -22.07
C SER A 264 -28.70 -1.80 -22.44
N CYS A 265 -27.74 -1.06 -22.97
CA CYS A 265 -27.93 0.28 -23.46
C CYS A 265 -27.22 0.41 -24.80
N GLY A 266 -27.77 1.20 -25.72
CA GLY A 266 -27.25 1.37 -27.09
C GLY A 266 -25.85 2.01 -27.15
N GLU A 267 -25.32 2.51 -26.03
CA GLU A 267 -24.03 3.17 -25.90
C GLU A 267 -23.22 2.60 -24.71
N PRO A 268 -21.89 2.72 -24.73
CA PRO A 268 -21.05 2.29 -23.62
C PRO A 268 -21.26 3.16 -22.39
N LEU A 269 -21.67 2.56 -21.27
CA LEU A 269 -21.81 3.22 -19.98
C LEU A 269 -20.71 2.81 -19.02
N TYR A 270 -20.41 3.71 -18.10
CA TYR A 270 -19.38 3.58 -17.05
C TYR A 270 -19.98 3.91 -15.69
N VAL A 271 -19.52 3.25 -14.64
CA VAL A 271 -19.85 3.64 -13.27
C VAL A 271 -19.22 5.01 -13.00
N VAL A 272 -20.06 6.00 -12.75
CA VAL A 272 -19.66 7.39 -12.46
C VAL A 272 -19.53 7.61 -10.97
N ARG A 273 -20.45 7.04 -10.18
CA ARG A 273 -20.50 7.22 -8.74
C ARG A 273 -21.24 6.05 -8.08
N LEU A 274 -20.82 5.70 -6.89
CA LEU A 274 -21.52 4.83 -5.96
C LEU A 274 -22.17 5.69 -4.89
N ASN A 275 -23.47 5.55 -4.67
CA ASN A 275 -24.21 6.28 -3.65
C ASN A 275 -24.66 5.27 -2.58
N ALA A 276 -23.87 5.15 -1.53
CA ALA A 276 -24.13 4.18 -0.46
C ALA A 276 -25.43 4.48 0.29
N ASP A 277 -25.73 5.77 0.55
CA ASP A 277 -26.93 6.18 1.32
C ASP A 277 -28.24 5.76 0.63
N LYS A 278 -28.26 5.79 -0.70
CA LYS A 278 -29.41 5.39 -1.50
C LYS A 278 -29.28 3.99 -2.09
N ASN A 279 -28.17 3.33 -1.83
CA ASN A 279 -27.80 2.05 -2.43
C ASN A 279 -27.94 2.07 -3.97
N GLU A 280 -27.42 3.12 -4.63
CA GLU A 280 -27.52 3.36 -6.07
C GLU A 280 -26.16 3.24 -6.74
N VAL A 281 -26.10 2.60 -7.92
CA VAL A 281 -24.98 2.67 -8.85
C VAL A 281 -25.33 3.67 -9.94
N VAL A 282 -24.65 4.82 -9.96
CA VAL A 282 -24.86 5.85 -10.99
C VAL A 282 -23.92 5.59 -12.16
N VAL A 283 -24.51 5.46 -13.36
CA VAL A 283 -23.78 5.20 -14.61
C VAL A 283 -23.98 6.34 -15.62
N GLY A 284 -23.03 6.50 -16.52
CA GLY A 284 -23.10 7.53 -17.56
C GLY A 284 -22.05 7.34 -18.64
N PRO A 285 -22.07 8.20 -19.69
CA PRO A 285 -21.06 8.18 -20.73
C PRO A 285 -19.66 8.52 -20.18
N ARG A 286 -18.60 8.17 -20.92
CA ARG A 286 -17.20 8.30 -20.49
C ARG A 286 -16.81 9.72 -20.10
N GLU A 287 -17.36 10.70 -20.77
CA GLU A 287 -17.05 12.12 -20.63
C GLU A 287 -17.37 12.63 -19.20
N VAL A 288 -18.38 12.05 -18.56
CA VAL A 288 -18.78 12.39 -17.18
C VAL A 288 -17.75 11.95 -16.15
N LEU A 289 -16.87 11.00 -16.50
CA LEU A 289 -15.77 10.56 -15.62
C LEU A 289 -14.61 11.56 -15.52
N ALA A 290 -14.57 12.55 -16.43
CA ALA A 290 -13.47 13.49 -16.51
C ALA A 290 -13.44 14.40 -15.28
N THR A 291 -12.40 14.26 -14.47
CA THR A 291 -12.17 15.05 -13.25
C THR A 291 -10.86 15.80 -13.36
N ARG A 292 -10.90 17.10 -13.15
CA ARG A 292 -9.72 17.96 -13.15
C ARG A 292 -9.34 18.44 -11.75
N VAL A 293 -10.30 18.56 -10.84
CA VAL A 293 -10.08 19.05 -9.47
C VAL A 293 -10.35 17.91 -8.50
N ILE A 294 -9.37 17.58 -7.68
CA ILE A 294 -9.44 16.54 -6.66
C ILE A 294 -9.29 17.21 -5.30
N THR A 295 -10.31 17.11 -4.46
CA THR A 295 -10.24 17.61 -3.08
C THR A 295 -9.62 16.53 -2.19
N LEU A 296 -8.56 16.90 -1.47
CA LEU A 296 -7.85 16.00 -0.57
C LEU A 296 -8.44 16.04 0.85
N ARG A 297 -8.31 14.94 1.57
CA ARG A 297 -8.52 14.81 3.02
C ARG A 297 -7.31 14.11 3.63
N GLU A 298 -7.04 14.37 4.91
CA GLU A 298 -5.97 13.68 5.66
C GLU A 298 -4.58 13.77 4.99
N VAL A 299 -4.19 14.99 4.58
CA VAL A 299 -2.94 15.20 3.85
C VAL A 299 -1.74 14.94 4.75
N ASN A 300 -0.86 14.01 4.37
CA ASN A 300 0.47 13.84 4.95
C ASN A 300 1.48 14.67 4.16
N TRP A 301 1.96 15.76 4.76
CA TRP A 301 2.90 16.66 4.11
C TRP A 301 4.34 16.38 4.56
N LEU A 302 5.21 16.06 3.62
CA LEU A 302 6.63 15.78 3.88
C LEU A 302 7.57 16.93 3.46
N GLY A 303 7.01 18.00 2.88
CA GLY A 303 7.78 19.18 2.52
C GLY A 303 8.35 19.90 3.75
N ASP A 304 9.24 20.86 3.51
CA ASP A 304 9.97 21.56 4.56
C ASP A 304 9.24 22.80 5.05
N GLU A 305 8.58 23.49 4.15
CA GLU A 305 7.72 24.61 4.48
C GLU A 305 6.32 24.14 4.90
N ARG A 306 5.58 24.98 5.59
CA ARG A 306 4.19 24.66 5.97
C ARG A 306 3.32 24.54 4.73
N LEU A 307 2.46 23.52 4.71
CA LEU A 307 1.56 23.24 3.59
C LEU A 307 0.74 24.47 3.18
N GLU A 308 0.20 25.21 4.16
CA GLU A 308 -0.60 26.39 3.91
C GLU A 308 0.18 27.52 3.21
N SER A 309 1.48 27.63 3.50
CA SER A 309 2.36 28.63 2.87
C SER A 309 2.58 28.33 1.41
N VAL A 310 2.98 27.10 1.10
CA VAL A 310 3.32 26.68 -0.28
C VAL A 310 2.09 26.55 -1.19
N THR A 311 0.92 26.28 -0.62
CA THR A 311 -0.30 26.08 -1.41
C THR A 311 -1.10 27.37 -1.62
N ARG A 312 -0.77 28.47 -0.93
CA ARG A 312 -1.48 29.74 -1.04
C ARG A 312 -1.47 30.30 -2.47
N ASN A 313 -0.33 30.26 -3.13
CA ASN A 313 -0.14 30.76 -4.50
C ASN A 313 -0.16 29.65 -5.55
N GLY A 314 -0.39 28.40 -5.12
CA GLY A 314 -0.30 27.21 -5.95
C GLY A 314 1.13 26.67 -6.04
N LEU A 315 1.31 25.40 -5.68
CA LEU A 315 2.57 24.68 -5.81
C LEU A 315 2.48 23.75 -7.01
N GLU A 316 3.38 23.89 -7.98
CA GLU A 316 3.50 22.96 -9.10
C GLU A 316 3.99 21.60 -8.61
N ILE A 317 3.27 20.57 -8.95
CA ILE A 317 3.54 19.18 -8.55
C ILE A 317 3.31 18.22 -9.71
N HIS A 318 3.69 16.97 -9.49
CA HIS A 318 3.22 15.85 -10.30
C HIS A 318 2.36 14.94 -9.42
N ALA A 319 1.08 14.79 -9.76
CA ALA A 319 0.13 13.98 -9.02
C ALA A 319 -0.06 12.58 -9.63
N ARG A 320 -0.15 11.58 -8.78
CA ARG A 320 -0.42 10.18 -9.14
C ARG A 320 -1.71 9.74 -8.47
N VAL A 321 -2.74 9.46 -9.26
CA VAL A 321 -4.09 9.15 -8.76
C VAL A 321 -4.40 7.64 -8.71
N ARG A 322 -3.48 6.79 -9.22
CA ARG A 322 -3.54 5.33 -9.15
C ARG A 322 -2.13 4.74 -9.12
N SER A 323 -1.97 3.60 -8.47
CA SER A 323 -0.66 2.91 -8.34
C SER A 323 -0.01 2.56 -9.68
N THR A 324 -0.79 2.29 -10.72
CA THR A 324 -0.32 1.90 -12.05
C THR A 324 -0.10 3.06 -13.02
N GLN A 325 -0.46 4.30 -12.64
CA GLN A 325 -0.32 5.47 -13.50
C GLN A 325 0.99 6.19 -13.25
N LEU A 326 1.53 6.82 -14.29
CA LEU A 326 2.63 7.78 -14.14
C LEU A 326 2.11 9.08 -13.53
N PRO A 327 2.92 9.77 -12.71
CA PRO A 327 2.57 11.09 -12.20
C PRO A 327 2.33 12.08 -13.34
N LYS A 328 1.29 12.92 -13.22
CA LYS A 328 0.90 13.94 -14.20
C LYS A 328 1.10 15.33 -13.62
N PRO A 329 1.40 16.35 -14.46
CA PRO A 329 1.50 17.72 -14.01
C PRO A 329 0.19 18.19 -13.35
N ALA A 330 0.32 18.86 -12.22
CA ALA A 330 -0.79 19.38 -11.45
C ALA A 330 -0.34 20.56 -10.58
N VAL A 331 -1.31 21.27 -9.99
CA VAL A 331 -1.06 22.34 -9.02
C VAL A 331 -1.77 21.98 -7.71
N LEU A 332 -1.05 22.08 -6.60
CA LEU A 332 -1.59 21.94 -5.26
C LEU A 332 -2.01 23.31 -4.75
N GLN A 333 -3.27 23.47 -4.38
CA GLN A 333 -3.84 24.77 -3.97
C GLN A 333 -4.69 24.67 -2.70
N SER A 334 -4.54 25.65 -1.81
CA SER A 334 -5.45 25.82 -0.67
C SER A 334 -6.80 26.37 -1.12
N ARG A 335 -7.86 25.91 -0.47
CA ARG A 335 -9.22 26.45 -0.58
C ARG A 335 -9.52 27.44 0.55
N ALA A 336 -10.53 28.27 0.34
CA ALA A 336 -11.01 29.20 1.37
C ALA A 336 -11.55 28.48 2.63
N ASP A 337 -11.98 27.21 2.50
CA ASP A 337 -12.47 26.38 3.61
C ASP A 337 -11.35 25.60 4.33
N GLY A 338 -10.08 25.88 4.03
CA GLY A 338 -8.90 25.24 4.63
C GLY A 338 -8.54 23.87 4.03
N ARG A 339 -9.37 23.33 3.13
CA ARG A 339 -9.02 22.10 2.41
C ARG A 339 -8.01 22.37 1.31
N VAL A 340 -7.42 21.30 0.79
CA VAL A 340 -6.43 21.35 -0.29
C VAL A 340 -6.94 20.63 -1.51
N ASN A 341 -6.76 21.23 -2.68
CA ASN A 341 -7.07 20.64 -3.97
C ASN A 341 -5.81 20.32 -4.76
N VAL A 342 -5.86 19.23 -5.49
CA VAL A 342 -4.98 18.95 -6.63
C VAL A 342 -5.75 19.32 -7.91
N VAL A 343 -5.22 20.28 -8.66
CA VAL A 343 -5.75 20.69 -9.96
C VAL A 343 -4.87 20.08 -11.05
N LEU A 344 -5.36 19.06 -11.72
CA LEU A 344 -4.63 18.39 -12.80
C LEU A 344 -4.53 19.29 -14.04
N ALA A 345 -3.40 19.27 -14.73
CA ALA A 345 -3.24 19.99 -16.01
C ALA A 345 -4.23 19.44 -17.06
N ASP A 346 -4.35 18.11 -17.14
CA ASP A 346 -5.31 17.41 -17.97
C ASP A 346 -6.29 16.61 -17.12
N ALA A 347 -7.57 16.61 -17.48
CA ALA A 347 -8.57 15.80 -16.79
C ALA A 347 -8.22 14.31 -16.79
N ALA A 348 -8.46 13.66 -15.66
CA ALA A 348 -8.30 12.21 -15.52
C ALA A 348 -9.67 11.55 -15.36
N ASN A 349 -9.83 10.37 -15.96
CA ASN A 349 -11.08 9.64 -15.92
C ASN A 349 -11.11 8.61 -14.79
N GLY A 350 -12.27 8.50 -14.10
CA GLY A 350 -12.53 7.44 -13.15
C GLY A 350 -11.67 7.55 -11.88
N ILE A 351 -11.50 8.75 -11.35
CA ILE A 351 -10.93 8.95 -10.02
C ILE A 351 -11.98 8.54 -9.00
N ALA A 352 -11.64 7.56 -8.17
CA ALA A 352 -12.51 7.05 -7.13
C ALA A 352 -12.16 7.67 -5.77
N THR A 353 -13.16 7.89 -4.93
CA THR A 353 -12.97 8.21 -3.51
C THR A 353 -12.29 7.04 -2.78
N GLY A 354 -11.48 7.32 -1.77
CA GLY A 354 -10.74 6.30 -1.02
C GLY A 354 -9.40 5.88 -1.65
N GLN A 355 -9.02 6.45 -2.79
CA GLN A 355 -7.67 6.32 -3.36
C GLN A 355 -6.66 7.23 -2.63
N ALA A 356 -5.37 6.87 -2.72
CA ALA A 356 -4.29 7.68 -2.17
C ALA A 356 -4.00 8.89 -3.03
#